data_7c7475d0e6992830fefcd480a556f972
#
_entry.id   7c7475d0e6992830fefcd480a556f972
#
_cell.length_a   1.000
_cell.length_b   1.000
_cell.length_c   1.000
_cell.angle_alpha   90.00
_cell.angle_beta   90.00
_cell.angle_gamma   90.00
#
_symmetry.space_group_name_H-M   'P 1'
#
loop_
_entity.id
_entity.type
_entity.pdbx_description
1 polymer ?
#
loop_
_entity_poly.entity_id
_entity_poly.type
_entity_poly.pdbx_seq_one_letter_code
_entity_poly.pdbx_strand_id
1 'polypeptide(L)'
;MGQKHAIVIGASLGGLCAARVLSNFYGQVTLYERDPLPTEPAHRAATPQSRHVHLLMARGAMTFEELFPGILDEMVAAGVPILENRPDCIHFGAAGHVLGTQHRLQDEFTAYVPSRKHLEWQIRRRVTEIDNVTLLHGDVDEPVFDGRRVTGVRTSDGSTVDADLVIDATGRGTRLPTWLAQWGFEKPGEDTVDVGISYATHQLRIPEGLIAEKVVVAGASHDQPVGIGMLY
;
A
#
# COMPACT_ATOMS: atom_id res chain seq x y z
N MET A 1 33.89 -6.79 10.20
CA MET A 1 32.76 -7.31 9.40
C MET A 1 32.04 -6.09 8.83
N GLY A 2 31.90 -5.98 7.49
CA GLY A 2 31.13 -4.90 6.88
C GLY A 2 29.69 -4.88 7.37
N GLN A 3 29.08 -3.71 7.39
CA GLN A 3 27.64 -3.61 7.69
C GLN A 3 26.86 -4.41 6.64
N LYS A 4 25.90 -5.22 7.10
CA LYS A 4 25.01 -5.98 6.20
C LYS A 4 24.15 -5.01 5.40
N HIS A 5 23.97 -5.31 4.11
CA HIS A 5 23.21 -4.51 3.17
C HIS A 5 21.97 -5.27 2.68
N ALA A 6 20.81 -4.63 2.73
CA ALA A 6 19.59 -5.12 2.12
C ALA A 6 19.14 -4.21 0.98
N ILE A 7 18.63 -4.82 -0.10
CA ILE A 7 18.06 -4.11 -1.24
C ILE A 7 16.58 -4.44 -1.35
N VAL A 8 15.77 -3.42 -1.59
CA VAL A 8 14.33 -3.55 -1.87
C VAL A 8 14.05 -2.97 -3.26
N ILE A 9 13.39 -3.76 -4.11
CA ILE A 9 13.02 -3.36 -5.46
C ILE A 9 11.55 -2.94 -5.47
N GLY A 10 11.27 -1.67 -5.73
CA GLY A 10 9.93 -1.06 -5.71
C GLY A 10 9.65 -0.30 -4.41
N ALA A 11 9.24 0.96 -4.53
CA ALA A 11 8.94 1.87 -3.41
C ALA A 11 7.44 2.24 -3.34
N SER A 12 6.57 1.27 -3.53
CA SER A 12 5.17 1.35 -3.11
C SER A 12 5.03 0.90 -1.64
N LEU A 13 3.81 0.83 -1.09
CA LEU A 13 3.61 0.52 0.34
C LEU A 13 4.35 -0.73 0.81
N GLY A 14 4.33 -1.81 0.01
CA GLY A 14 5.02 -3.05 0.36
C GLY A 14 6.53 -2.86 0.52
N GLY A 15 7.16 -2.20 -0.44
CA GLY A 15 8.61 -1.93 -0.38
C GLY A 15 9.00 -0.93 0.70
N LEU A 16 8.20 0.12 0.89
CA LEU A 16 8.42 1.10 1.96
C LEU A 16 8.35 0.46 3.36
N CYS A 17 7.33 -0.39 3.60
CA CYS A 17 7.23 -1.13 4.85
C CYS A 17 8.35 -2.15 5.02
N ALA A 18 8.75 -2.85 3.95
CA ALA A 18 9.90 -3.76 3.99
C ALA A 18 11.19 -3.01 4.37
N ALA A 19 11.46 -1.87 3.76
CA ALA A 19 12.61 -1.04 4.09
C ALA A 19 12.60 -0.58 5.54
N ARG A 20 11.43 -0.14 6.04
CA ARG A 20 11.27 0.23 7.46
C ARG A 20 11.63 -0.92 8.41
N VAL A 21 11.14 -2.13 8.12
CA VAL A 21 11.46 -3.30 8.94
C VAL A 21 12.93 -3.65 8.84
N LEU A 22 13.48 -3.69 7.63
CA LEU A 22 14.88 -4.05 7.38
C LEU A 22 15.87 -3.05 8.01
N SER A 23 15.48 -1.78 8.16
CA SER A 23 16.34 -0.77 8.80
C SER A 23 16.73 -1.12 10.25
N ASN A 24 15.97 -1.98 10.92
CA ASN A 24 16.27 -2.45 12.27
C ASN A 24 17.35 -3.57 12.29
N PHE A 25 17.60 -4.23 11.15
CA PHE A 25 18.42 -5.44 11.08
C PHE A 25 19.65 -5.31 10.18
N TYR A 26 19.66 -4.33 9.28
CA TYR A 26 20.71 -4.10 8.31
C TYR A 26 21.34 -2.74 8.55
N GLY A 27 22.65 -2.68 8.39
CA GLY A 27 23.37 -1.41 8.52
C GLY A 27 23.11 -0.45 7.37
N GLN A 28 22.68 -0.98 6.22
CA GLN A 28 22.27 -0.22 5.05
C GLN A 28 21.06 -0.88 4.39
N VAL A 29 20.08 -0.07 3.99
CA VAL A 29 18.93 -0.50 3.18
C VAL A 29 18.81 0.43 1.99
N THR A 30 18.82 -0.14 0.78
CA THR A 30 18.63 0.63 -0.46
C THR A 30 17.32 0.23 -1.12
N LEU A 31 16.44 1.22 -1.37
CA LEU A 31 15.24 1.03 -2.19
C LEU A 31 15.53 1.55 -3.59
N TYR A 32 15.21 0.74 -4.59
CA TYR A 32 15.17 1.15 -5.99
C TYR A 32 13.73 1.36 -6.44
N GLU A 33 13.46 2.50 -7.06
CA GLU A 33 12.18 2.80 -7.68
C GLU A 33 12.39 3.36 -9.08
N ARG A 34 11.79 2.70 -10.07
CA ARG A 34 11.93 3.10 -11.49
C ARG A 34 11.10 4.32 -11.85
N ASP A 35 9.97 4.54 -11.16
CA ASP A 35 9.11 5.69 -11.42
C ASP A 35 9.68 6.93 -10.71
N PRO A 36 9.59 8.11 -11.33
CA PRO A 36 9.81 9.37 -10.62
C PRO A 36 8.85 9.48 -9.43
N LEU A 37 9.39 9.72 -8.25
CA LEU A 37 8.60 9.85 -7.04
C LEU A 37 8.22 11.30 -6.80
N PRO A 38 6.92 11.62 -6.69
CA PRO A 38 6.48 12.97 -6.45
C PRO A 38 6.83 13.44 -5.04
N THR A 39 7.16 14.72 -4.89
CA THR A 39 7.45 15.37 -3.60
C THR A 39 6.20 15.64 -2.77
N GLU A 40 5.03 15.60 -3.41
CA GLU A 40 3.72 15.80 -2.82
C GLU A 40 2.79 14.61 -3.08
N PRO A 41 1.64 14.50 -2.39
CA PRO A 41 0.66 13.45 -2.66
C PRO A 41 0.14 13.49 -4.10
N ALA A 42 0.58 12.59 -4.94
CA ALA A 42 0.19 12.50 -6.34
C ALA A 42 -0.02 11.05 -6.81
N HIS A 43 -0.79 10.89 -7.89
CA HIS A 43 -0.96 9.61 -8.53
C HIS A 43 0.29 9.23 -9.33
N ARG A 44 0.64 7.95 -9.29
CA ARG A 44 1.75 7.38 -10.08
C ARG A 44 1.23 6.37 -11.09
N ALA A 45 1.90 6.24 -12.21
CA ALA A 45 1.53 5.30 -13.27
C ALA A 45 1.58 3.84 -12.79
N ALA A 46 2.58 3.46 -12.01
CA ALA A 46 2.73 2.11 -11.47
C ALA A 46 1.73 1.76 -10.36
N THR A 47 0.96 2.72 -9.87
CA THR A 47 -0.07 2.49 -8.83
C THR A 47 -1.46 2.93 -9.30
N PRO A 48 -2.03 2.33 -10.37
CA PRO A 48 -3.31 2.75 -10.95
C PRO A 48 -4.46 2.69 -9.94
N GLN A 49 -4.40 1.76 -8.98
CA GLN A 49 -5.35 1.66 -7.88
C GLN A 49 -5.40 2.91 -7.00
N SER A 50 -4.41 3.79 -7.06
CA SER A 50 -4.38 5.04 -6.28
C SER A 50 -5.51 6.01 -6.62
N ARG A 51 -6.19 5.79 -7.75
CA ARG A 51 -7.33 6.60 -8.21
C ARG A 51 -8.67 6.16 -7.63
N HIS A 52 -8.70 5.02 -6.95
CA HIS A 52 -9.90 4.45 -6.36
C HIS A 52 -9.97 4.71 -4.86
N VAL A 53 -11.13 4.41 -4.27
CA VAL A 53 -11.37 4.48 -2.84
C VAL A 53 -10.39 3.62 -2.05
N HIS A 54 -9.93 4.14 -0.92
CA HIS A 54 -9.09 3.41 0.03
C HIS A 54 -9.59 3.66 1.44
N LEU A 55 -9.74 2.58 2.19
CA LEU A 55 -10.00 2.59 3.63
C LEU A 55 -8.81 1.96 4.34
N LEU A 56 -8.25 2.66 5.31
CA LEU A 56 -7.26 2.11 6.22
C LEU A 56 -8.00 1.57 7.44
N MET A 57 -8.31 0.26 7.39
CA MET A 57 -9.01 -0.43 8.46
C MET A 57 -8.14 -0.54 9.72
N ALA A 58 -8.77 -0.76 10.86
CA ALA A 58 -8.13 -0.74 12.18
C ALA A 58 -6.82 -1.55 12.23
N ARG A 59 -6.80 -2.79 11.75
CA ARG A 59 -5.57 -3.61 11.77
C ARG A 59 -4.44 -2.98 10.95
N GLY A 60 -4.76 -2.44 9.78
CA GLY A 60 -3.78 -1.73 8.95
C GLY A 60 -3.27 -0.46 9.64
N ALA A 61 -4.16 0.30 10.27
CA ALA A 61 -3.80 1.49 11.03
C ALA A 61 -2.86 1.17 12.20
N MET A 62 -3.18 0.15 13.00
CA MET A 62 -2.32 -0.32 14.09
C MET A 62 -0.93 -0.73 13.58
N THR A 63 -0.86 -1.46 12.47
CA THR A 63 0.42 -1.88 11.89
C THR A 63 1.25 -0.68 11.43
N PHE A 64 0.62 0.33 10.82
CA PHE A 64 1.34 1.54 10.44
C PHE A 64 1.80 2.36 11.65
N GLU A 65 0.99 2.42 12.70
CA GLU A 65 1.41 3.08 13.95
C GLU A 65 2.58 2.35 14.63
N GLU A 66 2.58 0.99 14.63
CA GLU A 66 3.70 0.19 15.12
C GLU A 66 4.99 0.43 14.32
N LEU A 67 4.88 0.52 12.99
CA LEU A 67 6.04 0.75 12.12
C LEU A 67 6.52 2.21 12.13
N PHE A 68 5.61 3.14 12.25
CA PHE A 68 5.84 4.58 12.14
C PHE A 68 5.09 5.33 13.26
N PRO A 69 5.58 5.30 14.51
CA PRO A 69 4.88 5.92 15.63
C PRO A 69 4.50 7.37 15.36
N GLY A 70 3.24 7.73 15.65
CA GLY A 70 2.67 9.06 15.42
C GLY A 70 2.15 9.32 14.00
N ILE A 71 2.22 8.34 13.08
CA ILE A 71 1.80 8.55 11.69
C ILE A 71 0.28 8.76 11.56
N LEU A 72 -0.52 8.16 12.44
CA LEU A 72 -1.96 8.32 12.43
C LEU A 72 -2.35 9.75 12.86
N ASP A 73 -1.70 10.29 13.88
CA ASP A 73 -1.90 11.68 14.32
C ASP A 73 -1.49 12.67 13.22
N GLU A 74 -0.39 12.41 12.53
CA GLU A 74 0.03 13.24 11.39
C GLU A 74 -1.00 13.20 10.25
N MET A 75 -1.60 12.04 9.96
CA MET A 75 -2.67 11.93 8.96
C MET A 75 -3.91 12.74 9.35
N VAL A 76 -4.32 12.64 10.61
CA VAL A 76 -5.46 13.42 11.13
C VAL A 76 -5.19 14.93 11.07
N ALA A 77 -4.00 15.34 11.48
CA ALA A 77 -3.56 16.74 11.40
C ALA A 77 -3.53 17.25 9.94
N ALA A 78 -3.26 16.38 8.98
CA ALA A 78 -3.32 16.68 7.55
C ALA A 78 -4.75 16.65 6.96
N GLY A 79 -5.78 16.44 7.79
CA GLY A 79 -7.18 16.45 7.38
C GLY A 79 -7.73 15.12 6.88
N VAL A 80 -7.04 13.99 7.14
CA VAL A 80 -7.58 12.66 6.82
C VAL A 80 -8.79 12.38 7.71
N PRO A 81 -9.97 12.08 7.14
CA PRO A 81 -11.15 11.73 7.90
C PRO A 81 -10.95 10.44 8.69
N ILE A 82 -11.54 10.37 9.88
CA ILE A 82 -11.58 9.17 10.70
C ILE A 82 -13.01 8.65 10.82
N LEU A 83 -13.14 7.32 10.84
CA LEU A 83 -14.35 6.62 11.21
C LEU A 83 -14.17 6.14 12.63
N GLU A 84 -14.71 6.89 13.56
CA GLU A 84 -14.68 6.55 14.96
C GLU A 84 -15.66 5.42 15.26
N ASN A 85 -15.63 4.89 16.47
CA ASN A 85 -16.65 3.96 16.97
C ASN A 85 -18.02 4.66 17.14
N ARG A 86 -18.51 5.18 16.03
CA ARG A 86 -19.76 5.91 15.86
C ARG A 86 -20.44 5.36 14.62
N PRO A 87 -21.35 4.36 14.77
CA PRO A 87 -22.02 3.72 13.63
C PRO A 87 -22.79 4.71 12.75
N ASP A 88 -23.22 5.84 13.33
CA ASP A 88 -23.93 6.92 12.63
C ASP A 88 -23.05 7.68 11.61
N CYS A 89 -21.74 7.50 11.63
CA CYS A 89 -20.86 8.10 10.62
C CYS A 89 -20.78 7.30 9.31
N ILE A 90 -21.41 6.12 9.26
CA ILE A 90 -21.43 5.24 8.10
C ILE A 90 -22.86 4.90 7.75
N HIS A 91 -23.24 5.11 6.49
CA HIS A 91 -24.43 4.47 5.92
C HIS A 91 -24.00 3.25 5.11
N PHE A 92 -24.49 2.08 5.46
CA PHE A 92 -24.26 0.85 4.71
C PHE A 92 -25.59 0.18 4.40
N GLY A 93 -26.00 0.24 3.14
CA GLY A 93 -27.19 -0.39 2.63
C GLY A 93 -26.85 -1.49 1.62
N ALA A 94 -27.42 -2.68 1.76
CA ALA A 94 -27.26 -3.78 0.83
C ALA A 94 -28.48 -4.71 0.87
N ALA A 95 -28.87 -5.25 -0.27
CA ALA A 95 -29.97 -6.22 -0.41
C ALA A 95 -31.31 -5.76 0.23
N GLY A 96 -31.57 -4.45 0.22
CA GLY A 96 -32.79 -3.86 0.83
C GLY A 96 -32.70 -3.66 2.35
N HIS A 97 -31.56 -3.94 2.96
CA HIS A 97 -31.33 -3.76 4.40
C HIS A 97 -30.31 -2.65 4.65
N VAL A 98 -30.45 -1.97 5.77
CA VAL A 98 -29.51 -0.95 6.24
C VAL A 98 -28.86 -1.43 7.53
N LEU A 99 -27.55 -1.30 7.63
CA LEU A 99 -26.82 -1.62 8.85
C LEU A 99 -27.35 -0.78 10.02
N GLY A 100 -27.62 -1.45 11.15
CA GLY A 100 -28.08 -0.77 12.37
C GLY A 100 -27.01 0.17 12.92
N THR A 101 -27.42 1.42 13.19
CA THR A 101 -26.53 2.50 13.68
C THR A 101 -26.84 2.91 15.11
N GLN A 102 -27.62 2.10 15.84
CA GLN A 102 -28.12 2.46 17.18
C GLN A 102 -27.16 2.13 18.32
N HIS A 103 -26.17 1.30 18.05
CA HIS A 103 -25.25 0.81 19.09
C HIS A 103 -23.79 1.02 18.66
N ARG A 104 -22.94 1.36 19.62
CA ARG A 104 -21.49 1.35 19.42
C ARG A 104 -20.99 -0.09 19.44
N LEU A 105 -19.89 -0.34 18.75
CA LEU A 105 -19.17 -1.60 18.87
C LEU A 105 -18.60 -1.75 20.29
N GLN A 106 -18.52 -2.99 20.77
CA GLN A 106 -17.97 -3.26 22.12
C GLN A 106 -16.47 -2.94 22.18
N ASP A 107 -15.75 -3.22 21.09
CA ASP A 107 -14.34 -2.90 20.98
C ASP A 107 -14.15 -1.51 20.35
N GLU A 108 -13.13 -0.79 20.79
CA GLU A 108 -12.73 0.44 20.16
C GLU A 108 -12.25 0.15 18.72
N PHE A 109 -12.93 0.76 17.77
CA PHE A 109 -12.62 0.63 16.36
C PHE A 109 -12.47 2.01 15.75
N THR A 110 -11.30 2.29 15.19
CA THR A 110 -11.05 3.48 14.41
C THR A 110 -10.49 3.08 13.04
N ALA A 111 -11.12 3.52 11.99
CA ALA A 111 -10.60 3.42 10.64
C ALA A 111 -10.33 4.82 10.08
N TYR A 112 -9.41 4.90 9.15
CA TYR A 112 -8.98 6.14 8.54
C TYR A 112 -9.32 6.11 7.05
N VAL A 113 -9.61 7.27 6.48
CA VAL A 113 -10.01 7.40 5.08
C VAL A 113 -8.99 8.26 4.31
N PRO A 114 -7.71 7.87 4.28
CA PRO A 114 -6.71 8.57 3.49
C PRO A 114 -6.91 8.27 2.00
N SER A 115 -6.65 9.23 1.14
CA SER A 115 -6.42 8.89 -0.25
C SER A 115 -5.14 8.04 -0.37
N ARG A 116 -5.11 7.09 -1.31
CA ARG A 116 -3.95 6.21 -1.49
C ARG A 116 -2.66 6.98 -1.76
N LYS A 117 -2.75 8.08 -2.51
CA LYS A 117 -1.61 8.97 -2.80
C LYS A 117 -1.06 9.65 -1.55
N HIS A 118 -1.94 10.08 -0.64
CA HIS A 118 -1.54 10.71 0.63
C HIS A 118 -0.87 9.68 1.55
N LEU A 119 -1.48 8.52 1.72
CA LEU A 119 -0.94 7.43 2.54
C LEU A 119 0.46 7.00 2.09
N GLU A 120 0.65 6.78 0.77
CA GLU A 120 1.96 6.38 0.24
C GLU A 120 3.00 7.47 0.41
N TRP A 121 2.63 8.73 0.14
CA TRP A 121 3.52 9.87 0.32
C TRP A 121 3.96 10.04 1.78
N GLN A 122 3.03 9.94 2.72
CA GLN A 122 3.31 10.06 4.15
C GLN A 122 4.29 8.98 4.63
N ILE A 123 4.02 7.71 4.26
CA ILE A 123 4.90 6.60 4.62
C ILE A 123 6.28 6.76 3.97
N ARG A 124 6.34 7.16 2.70
CA ARG A 124 7.60 7.40 2.00
C ARG A 124 8.43 8.47 2.70
N ARG A 125 7.81 9.59 3.09
CA ARG A 125 8.49 10.65 3.84
C ARG A 125 9.14 10.09 5.11
N ARG A 126 8.39 9.33 5.91
CA ARG A 126 8.88 8.71 7.14
C ARG A 126 10.00 7.68 6.89
N VAL A 127 9.94 6.94 5.79
CA VAL A 127 11.00 5.99 5.41
C VAL A 127 12.27 6.70 5.00
N THR A 128 12.17 7.80 4.25
CA THR A 128 13.34 8.57 3.80
C THR A 128 14.04 9.38 4.91
N GLU A 129 13.39 9.54 6.06
CA GLU A 129 13.97 10.14 7.27
C GLU A 129 14.80 9.15 8.10
N ILE A 130 14.83 7.86 7.74
CA ILE A 130 15.60 6.84 8.45
C ILE A 130 17.06 6.87 7.98
N ASP A 131 18.00 7.08 8.88
CA ASP A 131 19.43 7.35 8.59
C ASP A 131 20.10 6.30 7.70
N ASN A 132 19.79 5.01 7.89
CA ASN A 132 20.39 3.90 7.15
C ASN A 132 19.56 3.43 5.96
N VAL A 133 18.52 4.19 5.55
CA VAL A 133 17.67 3.91 4.39
C VAL A 133 17.94 4.92 3.28
N THR A 134 18.24 4.43 2.09
CA THR A 134 18.45 5.27 0.90
C THR A 134 17.43 4.89 -0.17
N LEU A 135 16.69 5.86 -0.66
CA LEU A 135 15.75 5.71 -1.78
C LEU A 135 16.42 6.25 -3.05
N LEU A 136 16.59 5.40 -4.04
CA LEU A 136 17.22 5.71 -5.31
C LEU A 136 16.20 5.61 -6.46
N HIS A 137 16.22 6.60 -7.35
CA HIS A 137 15.56 6.50 -8.64
C HIS A 137 16.43 5.65 -9.58
N GLY A 138 15.90 4.51 -10.02
CA GLY A 138 16.59 3.59 -10.90
C GLY A 138 15.82 2.29 -11.06
N ASP A 139 16.05 1.62 -12.17
CA ASP A 139 15.45 0.31 -12.44
C ASP A 139 16.45 -0.81 -12.16
N VAL A 140 15.93 -1.94 -11.69
CA VAL A 140 16.67 -3.17 -11.44
C VAL A 140 16.28 -4.18 -12.51
N ASP A 141 17.26 -4.59 -13.31
CA ASP A 141 17.04 -5.55 -14.37
C ASP A 141 16.81 -6.96 -13.82
N GLU A 142 17.65 -7.40 -12.89
CA GLU A 142 17.56 -8.72 -12.29
C GLU A 142 18.35 -8.84 -10.97
N PRO A 143 17.99 -9.78 -10.10
CA PRO A 143 18.84 -10.21 -9.00
C PRO A 143 20.04 -11.02 -9.52
N VAL A 144 21.17 -10.85 -8.86
CA VAL A 144 22.41 -11.62 -9.14
C VAL A 144 22.40 -12.90 -8.31
N PHE A 145 22.41 -14.05 -8.98
CA PHE A 145 22.40 -15.38 -8.36
C PHE A 145 23.73 -16.11 -8.62
N ASP A 146 24.40 -16.56 -7.57
CA ASP A 146 25.71 -17.22 -7.65
C ASP A 146 25.65 -18.75 -7.78
N GLY A 147 24.43 -19.31 -7.98
CA GLY A 147 24.17 -20.76 -8.00
C GLY A 147 23.73 -21.32 -6.64
N ARG A 148 23.79 -20.54 -5.57
CA ARG A 148 23.38 -20.93 -4.21
C ARG A 148 22.45 -19.91 -3.54
N ARG A 149 22.70 -18.62 -3.75
CA ARG A 149 21.96 -17.52 -3.15
C ARG A 149 21.95 -16.30 -4.06
N VAL A 150 21.03 -15.40 -3.81
CA VAL A 150 21.07 -14.04 -4.37
C VAL A 150 22.13 -13.24 -3.61
N THR A 151 23.04 -12.62 -4.35
CA THR A 151 24.20 -11.86 -3.81
C THR A 151 24.10 -10.36 -4.05
N GLY A 152 23.08 -9.90 -4.77
CA GLY A 152 22.87 -8.50 -5.10
C GLY A 152 21.87 -8.31 -6.24
N VAL A 153 21.96 -7.17 -6.90
CA VAL A 153 21.14 -6.82 -8.06
C VAL A 153 22.00 -6.24 -9.18
N ARG A 154 21.52 -6.40 -10.42
CA ARG A 154 22.00 -5.65 -11.58
C ARG A 154 21.02 -4.53 -11.90
N THR A 155 21.51 -3.32 -11.99
CA THR A 155 20.73 -2.14 -12.34
C THR A 155 20.74 -1.91 -13.85
N SER A 156 19.78 -1.16 -14.38
CA SER A 156 19.62 -0.93 -15.81
C SER A 156 20.75 -0.14 -16.47
N ASP A 157 21.61 0.52 -15.69
CA ASP A 157 22.84 1.16 -16.16
C ASP A 157 24.00 0.17 -16.33
N GLY A 158 23.75 -1.13 -16.05
CA GLY A 158 24.73 -2.21 -16.13
C GLY A 158 25.59 -2.40 -14.88
N SER A 159 25.40 -1.61 -13.84
CA SER A 159 26.10 -1.76 -12.57
C SER A 159 25.60 -2.97 -11.77
N THR A 160 26.46 -3.53 -10.96
CA THR A 160 26.10 -4.56 -9.97
C THR A 160 26.28 -4.00 -8.57
N VAL A 161 25.26 -4.19 -7.73
CA VAL A 161 25.28 -3.77 -6.33
C VAL A 161 25.11 -4.99 -5.44
N ASP A 162 26.10 -5.23 -4.61
CA ASP A 162 26.12 -6.38 -3.70
C ASP A 162 25.14 -6.17 -2.53
N ALA A 163 24.49 -7.27 -2.12
CA ALA A 163 23.60 -7.29 -0.98
C ALA A 163 23.55 -8.65 -0.29
N ASP A 164 23.28 -8.64 1.02
CA ASP A 164 23.04 -9.85 1.80
C ASP A 164 21.59 -10.35 1.68
N LEU A 165 20.66 -9.44 1.34
CA LEU A 165 19.25 -9.73 1.11
C LEU A 165 18.69 -8.85 0.00
N VAL A 166 17.88 -9.44 -0.88
CA VAL A 166 17.10 -8.73 -1.89
C VAL A 166 15.63 -9.05 -1.71
N ILE A 167 14.80 -8.02 -1.63
CA ILE A 167 13.33 -8.11 -1.57
C ILE A 167 12.76 -7.60 -2.89
N ASP A 168 12.01 -8.45 -3.58
CA ASP A 168 11.20 -8.03 -4.73
C ASP A 168 9.82 -7.56 -4.23
N ALA A 169 9.60 -6.25 -4.27
CA ALA A 169 8.36 -5.59 -3.95
C ALA A 169 7.72 -4.91 -5.17
N THR A 170 8.02 -5.40 -6.38
CA THR A 170 7.51 -4.86 -7.65
C THR A 170 6.03 -5.17 -7.91
N GLY A 171 5.41 -5.98 -7.04
CA GLY A 171 3.98 -6.28 -7.07
C GLY A 171 3.58 -7.19 -8.23
N ARG A 172 2.45 -6.89 -8.88
CA ARG A 172 1.90 -7.75 -9.96
C ARG A 172 2.81 -7.86 -11.19
N GLY A 173 3.75 -6.96 -11.34
CA GLY A 173 4.74 -6.96 -12.42
C GLY A 173 6.02 -7.73 -12.10
N THR A 174 6.06 -8.48 -11.00
CA THR A 174 7.24 -9.25 -10.59
C THR A 174 7.70 -10.21 -11.68
N ARG A 175 9.01 -10.27 -11.88
CA ARG A 175 9.68 -11.26 -12.75
C ARG A 175 10.26 -12.42 -11.95
N LEU A 176 10.08 -12.42 -10.61
CA LEU A 176 10.65 -13.44 -9.73
C LEU A 176 10.34 -14.89 -10.15
N PRO A 177 9.09 -15.25 -10.55
CA PRO A 177 8.82 -16.62 -11.02
C PRO A 177 9.66 -17.03 -12.24
N THR A 178 9.98 -16.08 -13.12
CA THR A 178 10.84 -16.31 -14.28
C THR A 178 12.28 -16.54 -13.85
N TRP A 179 12.81 -15.73 -12.95
CA TRP A 179 14.17 -15.88 -12.42
C TRP A 179 14.32 -17.20 -11.65
N LEU A 180 13.34 -17.56 -10.82
CA LEU A 180 13.35 -18.84 -10.11
C LEU A 180 13.46 -20.03 -11.09
N ALA A 181 12.68 -20.03 -12.16
CA ALA A 181 12.75 -21.07 -13.19
C ALA A 181 14.12 -21.11 -13.87
N GLN A 182 14.72 -19.96 -14.19
CA GLN A 182 16.07 -19.86 -14.76
C GLN A 182 17.15 -20.40 -13.82
N TRP A 183 16.94 -20.28 -12.51
CA TRP A 183 17.86 -20.79 -11.48
C TRP A 183 17.61 -22.25 -11.13
N GLY A 184 16.65 -22.92 -11.80
CA GLY A 184 16.35 -24.34 -11.59
C GLY A 184 15.38 -24.62 -10.45
N PHE A 185 14.72 -23.60 -9.91
CA PHE A 185 13.64 -23.78 -8.93
C PHE A 185 12.30 -23.97 -9.63
N GLU A 186 11.38 -24.66 -8.97
CA GLU A 186 10.01 -24.78 -9.46
C GLU A 186 9.30 -23.41 -9.41
N LYS A 187 8.49 -23.13 -10.44
CA LYS A 187 7.62 -21.96 -10.43
C LYS A 187 6.56 -22.16 -9.35
N PRO A 188 6.31 -21.13 -8.48
CA PRO A 188 5.23 -21.20 -7.50
C PRO A 188 3.88 -21.50 -8.19
N GLY A 189 3.07 -22.37 -7.56
CA GLY A 189 1.71 -22.62 -8.02
C GLY A 189 0.86 -21.35 -7.89
N GLU A 190 0.01 -21.11 -8.88
CA GLU A 190 -0.91 -19.96 -8.91
C GLU A 190 -2.33 -20.45 -9.12
N ASP A 191 -3.24 -20.05 -8.23
CA ASP A 191 -4.67 -20.21 -8.41
C ASP A 191 -5.30 -18.85 -8.75
N THR A 192 -6.12 -18.82 -9.80
CA THR A 192 -6.75 -17.59 -10.27
C THR A 192 -8.26 -17.74 -10.28
N VAL A 193 -8.95 -16.77 -9.69
CA VAL A 193 -10.40 -16.63 -9.78
C VAL A 193 -10.70 -15.33 -10.50
N ASP A 194 -11.28 -15.43 -11.70
CA ASP A 194 -11.76 -14.27 -12.45
C ASP A 194 -13.22 -14.00 -12.08
N VAL A 195 -13.46 -12.88 -11.42
CA VAL A 195 -14.81 -12.48 -10.95
C VAL A 195 -15.47 -11.43 -11.85
N GLY A 196 -14.79 -10.94 -12.89
CA GLY A 196 -15.32 -9.96 -13.85
C GLY A 196 -15.74 -8.63 -13.23
N ILE A 197 -15.16 -8.21 -12.09
CA ILE A 197 -15.50 -6.95 -11.43
C ILE A 197 -14.69 -5.80 -12.02
N SER A 198 -15.37 -4.70 -12.30
CA SER A 198 -14.76 -3.44 -12.73
C SER A 198 -15.11 -2.31 -11.76
N TYR A 199 -14.16 -1.40 -11.54
CA TYR A 199 -14.33 -0.21 -10.71
C TYR A 199 -14.25 1.05 -11.55
N ALA A 200 -15.17 1.98 -11.30
CA ALA A 200 -15.08 3.35 -11.79
C ALA A 200 -15.13 4.30 -10.59
N THR A 201 -14.28 5.32 -10.61
CA THR A 201 -14.23 6.33 -9.55
C THR A 201 -14.37 7.71 -10.17
N HIS A 202 -15.21 8.54 -9.58
CA HIS A 202 -15.40 9.93 -9.95
C HIS A 202 -15.28 10.81 -8.70
N GLN A 203 -14.55 11.93 -8.81
CA GLN A 203 -14.45 12.90 -7.71
C GLN A 203 -15.60 13.90 -7.81
N LEU A 204 -16.37 14.01 -6.75
CA LEU A 204 -17.49 14.94 -6.64
C LEU A 204 -17.22 15.91 -5.49
N ARG A 205 -17.64 17.16 -5.68
CA ARG A 205 -17.69 18.13 -4.58
C ARG A 205 -19.08 18.05 -3.93
N ILE A 206 -19.10 17.63 -2.68
CA ILE A 206 -20.33 17.57 -1.89
C ILE A 206 -20.44 18.85 -1.09
N PRO A 207 -21.56 19.60 -1.19
CA PRO A 207 -21.80 20.75 -0.34
C PRO A 207 -21.81 20.36 1.15
N GLU A 208 -21.26 21.23 1.97
CA GLU A 208 -21.29 21.05 3.43
C GLU A 208 -22.73 20.90 3.93
N GLY A 209 -22.97 19.93 4.82
CA GLY A 209 -24.28 19.65 5.41
C GLY A 209 -25.25 18.88 4.52
N LEU A 210 -24.89 18.51 3.28
CA LEU A 210 -25.76 17.71 2.42
C LEU A 210 -25.92 16.27 2.90
N ILE A 211 -24.83 15.71 3.45
CA ILE A 211 -24.80 14.38 4.09
C ILE A 211 -24.11 14.50 5.44
N ALA A 212 -24.56 13.74 6.43
CA ALA A 212 -23.97 13.71 7.77
C ALA A 212 -22.91 12.61 7.89
N GLU A 213 -23.04 11.57 7.09
CA GLU A 213 -22.15 10.41 7.08
C GLU A 213 -20.81 10.75 6.43
N LYS A 214 -19.76 10.14 6.96
CA LYS A 214 -18.41 10.21 6.37
C LYS A 214 -18.20 9.19 5.27
N VAL A 215 -18.96 8.07 5.32
CA VAL A 215 -18.94 7.02 4.31
C VAL A 215 -20.36 6.56 4.04
N VAL A 216 -20.73 6.52 2.78
CA VAL A 216 -22.00 5.95 2.31
C VAL A 216 -21.69 4.80 1.36
N VAL A 217 -22.20 3.61 1.68
CA VAL A 217 -22.12 2.43 0.83
C VAL A 217 -23.54 2.02 0.44
N ALA A 218 -23.84 2.04 -0.85
CA ALA A 218 -25.07 1.54 -1.42
C ALA A 218 -24.76 0.26 -2.23
N GLY A 219 -25.10 -0.87 -1.66
CA GLY A 219 -24.90 -2.18 -2.28
C GLY A 219 -26.01 -2.57 -3.22
N ALA A 220 -25.81 -3.69 -3.92
CA ALA A 220 -26.83 -4.29 -4.78
C ALA A 220 -28.10 -4.63 -4.01
N SER A 221 -29.25 -4.54 -4.68
CA SER A 221 -30.56 -4.96 -4.19
C SER A 221 -31.18 -6.03 -5.11
N HIS A 222 -32.30 -6.61 -4.70
CA HIS A 222 -33.02 -7.58 -5.53
C HIS A 222 -33.39 -6.99 -6.88
N ASP A 223 -33.82 -5.72 -6.90
CA ASP A 223 -34.27 -5.02 -8.12
C ASP A 223 -33.11 -4.40 -8.92
N GLN A 224 -31.95 -4.24 -8.29
CA GLN A 224 -30.72 -3.74 -8.90
C GLN A 224 -29.53 -4.62 -8.47
N PRO A 225 -29.39 -5.80 -9.09
CA PRO A 225 -28.41 -6.80 -8.63
C PRO A 225 -26.97 -6.46 -8.98
N VAL A 226 -26.69 -5.38 -9.71
CA VAL A 226 -25.37 -5.04 -10.22
C VAL A 226 -24.91 -3.70 -9.68
N GLY A 227 -23.76 -3.73 -9.04
CA GLY A 227 -23.01 -2.54 -8.63
C GLY A 227 -23.11 -2.23 -7.14
N ILE A 228 -22.04 -1.65 -6.64
CA ILE A 228 -21.93 -1.05 -5.30
C ILE A 228 -21.45 0.37 -5.52
N GLY A 229 -22.17 1.34 -4.98
CA GLY A 229 -21.74 2.73 -4.89
C GLY A 229 -21.08 3.00 -3.53
N MET A 230 -19.96 3.69 -3.52
CA MET A 230 -19.35 4.19 -2.28
C MET A 230 -19.02 5.65 -2.44
N LEU A 231 -19.39 6.44 -1.43
CA LEU A 231 -19.08 7.86 -1.30
C LEU A 231 -18.32 8.08 0.01
N TYR A 232 -17.26 8.88 0.01
CA TYR A 232 -16.47 9.17 1.21
C TYR A 232 -15.66 10.48 1.03
#